data_84a1634a376b54081ee80eef627a746b
#
_entry.id   84a1634a376b54081ee80eef627a746b
#
_cell.length_a   1.000
_cell.length_b   1.000
_cell.length_c   1.000
_cell.angle_alpha   90.00
_cell.angle_beta   90.00
_cell.angle_gamma   90.00
#
_symmetry.space_group_name_H-M   'P 1'
#
loop_
_entity.id
_entity.type
_entity.pdbx_description
1 polymer ?
#
loop_
_entity_poly.entity_id
_entity_poly.type
_entity_poly.pdbx_seq_one_letter_code
_entity_poly.pdbx_strand_id
1 'polypeptide(L)'
;DEIFVSDGAKSDSGNIQEIFGTDNKVAVCDPVYPVYVDTNVMAGRTGEYNTVRENFDGVIYMPCRKENGFLPEFPSEVPDLIYLCFPNNPTGSAITKDELQKWVDYATKMAV
;
A
#
# COMPACT_ATOMS: atom_id res chain seq x y z
N ASP A 1 10.34 -18.37 -7.97
CA ASP A 1 8.95 -18.61 -7.56
C ASP A 1 8.47 -17.43 -6.72
N GLU A 2 7.68 -16.54 -7.34
CA GLU A 2 7.22 -15.27 -6.76
C GLU A 2 5.69 -15.28 -6.55
N ILE A 3 5.06 -16.46 -6.66
CA ILE A 3 3.60 -16.62 -6.53
C ILE A 3 3.32 -17.49 -5.32
N PHE A 4 2.49 -16.94 -4.42
CA PHE A 4 1.98 -17.63 -3.25
C PHE A 4 0.46 -17.76 -3.37
N VAL A 5 -0.09 -18.89 -2.98
CA VAL A 5 -1.53 -19.16 -3.00
C VAL A 5 -2.02 -19.33 -1.57
N SER A 6 -3.08 -18.61 -1.24
CA SER A 6 -3.72 -18.67 0.08
C SER A 6 -5.23 -18.76 -0.05
N ASP A 7 -5.93 -18.72 1.07
CA ASP A 7 -7.39 -18.74 1.15
C ASP A 7 -8.04 -17.35 0.99
N GLY A 8 -7.26 -16.34 0.62
CA GLY A 8 -7.74 -15.00 0.28
C GLY A 8 -6.83 -13.87 0.73
N ALA A 9 -6.99 -12.71 0.12
CA ALA A 9 -6.15 -11.53 0.33
C ALA A 9 -6.12 -11.01 1.78
N LYS A 10 -7.18 -11.25 2.56
CA LYS A 10 -7.21 -10.85 3.98
C LYS A 10 -6.21 -11.68 4.79
N SER A 11 -6.14 -12.98 4.56
CA SER A 11 -5.16 -13.86 5.20
C SER A 11 -3.73 -13.48 4.80
N ASP A 12 -3.50 -13.18 3.51
CA ASP A 12 -2.21 -12.71 3.04
C ASP A 12 -1.82 -11.39 3.70
N SER A 13 -2.74 -10.44 3.77
CA SER A 13 -2.50 -9.13 4.40
C SER A 13 -2.14 -9.24 5.89
N GLY A 14 -2.70 -10.23 6.58
CA GLY A 14 -2.34 -10.54 7.96
C GLY A 14 -0.97 -11.21 8.07
N ASN A 15 -0.74 -12.24 7.27
CA ASN A 15 0.45 -13.09 7.37
C ASN A 15 1.72 -12.40 6.89
N ILE A 16 1.64 -11.53 5.87
CA ILE A 16 2.80 -10.82 5.33
C ILE A 16 3.51 -9.96 6.39
N GLN A 17 2.79 -9.58 7.45
CA GLN A 17 3.34 -8.80 8.55
C GLN A 17 4.51 -9.52 9.25
N GLU A 18 4.53 -10.85 9.23
CA GLU A 18 5.53 -11.67 9.90
C GLU A 18 6.93 -11.57 9.26
N ILE A 19 7.03 -11.14 8.01
CA ILE A 19 8.31 -11.06 7.29
C ILE A 19 8.91 -9.65 7.25
N PHE A 20 8.22 -8.65 7.80
CA PHE A 20 8.68 -7.26 7.86
C PHE A 20 8.92 -6.79 9.30
N GLY A 21 9.96 -5.99 9.51
CA GLY A 21 10.26 -5.35 10.79
C GLY A 21 9.34 -4.15 11.09
N THR A 22 9.39 -3.67 12.32
CA THR A 22 8.60 -2.50 12.76
C THR A 22 9.11 -1.18 12.21
N ASP A 23 10.32 -1.15 11.72
CA ASP A 23 11.00 0.00 11.09
C ASP A 23 10.79 0.08 9.57
N ASN A 24 10.19 -0.95 8.97
CA ASN A 24 9.85 -0.93 7.55
C ASN A 24 8.73 0.08 7.26
N LYS A 25 8.93 0.87 6.23
CA LYS A 25 7.95 1.88 5.76
C LYS A 25 6.95 1.26 4.79
N VAL A 26 5.69 1.62 4.96
CA VAL A 26 4.61 1.14 4.09
C VAL A 26 3.96 2.29 3.34
N ALA A 27 3.59 2.03 2.08
CA ALA A 27 2.81 2.94 1.26
C ALA A 27 1.47 2.30 0.88
N VAL A 28 0.41 3.11 0.96
CA VAL A 28 -0.97 2.70 0.64
C VAL A 28 -1.64 3.74 -0.24
N CYS A 29 -2.58 3.30 -1.07
CA CYS A 29 -3.50 4.22 -1.74
C CYS A 29 -4.36 4.97 -0.72
N ASP A 30 -4.82 6.16 -1.05
CA ASP A 30 -5.76 6.93 -0.22
C ASP A 30 -6.90 7.47 -1.09
N PRO A 31 -8.13 6.97 -0.93
CA PRO A 31 -8.57 5.92 0.01
C PRO A 31 -8.13 4.50 -0.37
N VAL A 32 -8.10 3.62 0.63
CA VAL A 32 -7.68 2.23 0.49
C VAL A 32 -8.57 1.29 1.31
N TYR A 33 -8.49 0.01 1.03
CA TYR A 33 -9.07 -1.03 1.89
C TYR A 33 -8.45 -0.96 3.28
N PRO A 34 -9.26 -0.67 4.34
CA PRO A 34 -8.73 -0.34 5.66
C PRO A 34 -7.79 -1.38 6.27
N VAL A 35 -7.99 -2.65 5.92
CA VAL A 35 -7.18 -3.76 6.45
C VAL A 35 -5.68 -3.58 6.19
N TYR A 36 -5.29 -2.93 5.10
CA TYR A 36 -3.87 -2.67 4.81
C TYR A 36 -3.24 -1.70 5.82
N VAL A 37 -4.00 -0.72 6.28
CA VAL A 37 -3.55 0.17 7.37
C VAL A 37 -3.64 -0.54 8.71
N ASP A 38 -4.77 -1.16 9.01
CA ASP A 38 -5.06 -1.79 10.30
C ASP A 38 -4.03 -2.88 10.66
N THR A 39 -3.67 -3.74 9.70
CA THR A 39 -2.67 -4.79 9.94
C THR A 39 -1.28 -4.21 10.21
N ASN A 40 -0.92 -3.10 9.57
CA ASN A 40 0.33 -2.41 9.84
C ASN A 40 0.32 -1.67 11.19
N VAL A 41 -0.84 -1.13 11.61
CA VAL A 41 -1.03 -0.59 12.98
C VAL A 41 -0.81 -1.69 14.01
N MET A 42 -1.45 -2.84 13.82
CA MET A 42 -1.30 -3.99 14.72
C MET A 42 0.15 -4.51 14.78
N ALA A 43 0.88 -4.41 13.68
CA ALA A 43 2.31 -4.77 13.61
C ALA A 43 3.25 -3.69 14.20
N GLY A 44 2.73 -2.52 14.56
CA GLY A 44 3.50 -1.46 15.23
C GLY A 44 4.40 -0.62 14.31
N ARG A 45 4.15 -0.60 12.98
CA ARG A 45 5.03 0.13 12.04
C ARG A 45 4.45 1.43 11.48
N THR A 46 3.34 1.90 12.02
CA THR A 46 2.63 3.08 11.47
C THR A 46 2.96 4.39 12.18
N GLY A 47 3.75 4.35 13.26
CA GLY A 47 3.95 5.52 14.09
C GLY A 47 2.68 5.95 14.83
N GLU A 48 2.63 7.22 15.25
CA GLU A 48 1.49 7.76 15.99
C GLU A 48 0.37 8.23 15.05
N TYR A 49 -0.87 8.19 15.55
CA TYR A 49 -2.01 8.75 14.84
C TYR A 49 -2.06 10.27 15.00
N ASN A 50 -2.04 10.98 13.89
CA ASN A 50 -2.14 12.43 13.85
C ASN A 50 -3.62 12.84 13.72
N THR A 51 -4.17 13.42 14.78
CA THR A 51 -5.60 13.80 14.85
C THR A 51 -5.96 14.99 13.94
N VAL A 52 -4.98 15.79 13.53
CA VAL A 52 -5.21 16.93 12.63
C VAL A 52 -5.26 16.50 11.18
N ARG A 53 -4.37 15.61 10.80
CA ARG A 53 -4.31 15.04 9.43
C ARG A 53 -5.21 13.81 9.26
N GLU A 54 -5.75 13.30 10.37
CA GLU A 54 -6.57 12.07 10.40
C GLU A 54 -5.88 10.85 9.77
N ASN A 55 -4.57 10.73 9.98
CA ASN A 55 -3.76 9.65 9.43
C ASN A 55 -2.58 9.27 10.35
N PHE A 56 -1.87 8.19 10.03
CA PHE A 56 -0.68 7.74 10.76
C PHE A 56 0.59 8.37 10.19
N ASP A 57 1.44 8.93 11.05
CA ASP A 57 2.65 9.65 10.65
C ASP A 57 3.70 8.77 9.96
N GLY A 58 3.72 7.47 10.24
CA GLY A 58 4.66 6.50 9.66
C GLY A 58 4.17 5.81 8.40
N VAL A 59 2.97 6.15 7.89
CA VAL A 59 2.41 5.60 6.66
C VAL A 59 2.52 6.60 5.52
N ILE A 60 2.98 6.14 4.36
CA ILE A 60 3.02 6.93 3.13
C ILE A 60 1.70 6.76 2.41
N TYR A 61 0.90 7.82 2.38
CA TYR A 61 -0.39 7.83 1.67
C TYR A 61 -0.19 8.34 0.25
N MET A 62 -0.67 7.56 -0.72
CA MET A 62 -0.63 7.89 -2.15
C MET A 62 -2.03 8.33 -2.59
N PRO A 63 -2.29 9.65 -2.74
CA PRO A 63 -3.64 10.14 -2.98
C PRO A 63 -4.21 9.65 -4.32
N CYS A 64 -5.43 9.12 -4.28
CA CYS A 64 -6.21 8.68 -5.44
C CYS A 64 -7.39 9.65 -5.61
N ARG A 65 -7.20 10.70 -6.39
CA ARG A 65 -8.14 11.81 -6.57
C ARG A 65 -8.73 11.82 -7.97
N LYS A 66 -9.80 12.59 -8.14
CA LYS A 66 -10.43 12.78 -9.46
C LYS A 66 -9.44 13.33 -10.50
N GLU A 67 -8.56 14.22 -10.09
CA GLU A 67 -7.58 14.90 -10.93
C GLU A 67 -6.52 13.96 -11.51
N ASN A 68 -6.23 12.85 -10.79
CA ASN A 68 -5.30 11.82 -11.27
C ASN A 68 -6.02 10.52 -11.69
N GLY A 69 -7.33 10.60 -12.00
CA GLY A 69 -8.14 9.45 -12.42
C GLY A 69 -8.34 8.39 -11.34
N PHE A 70 -8.24 8.77 -10.07
CA PHE A 70 -8.27 7.87 -8.90
C PHE A 70 -7.18 6.80 -8.91
N LEU A 71 -6.07 7.06 -9.61
CA LEU A 71 -4.89 6.21 -9.61
C LEU A 71 -3.80 6.80 -8.71
N PRO A 72 -3.07 5.99 -7.94
CA PRO A 72 -2.01 6.50 -7.08
C PRO A 72 -0.82 7.01 -7.90
N GLU A 73 -0.22 8.10 -7.42
CA GLU A 73 1.10 8.54 -7.86
C GLU A 73 2.18 7.77 -7.12
N PHE A 74 3.38 7.72 -7.70
CA PHE A 74 4.52 7.12 -7.02
C PHE A 74 4.80 7.84 -5.70
N PRO A 75 5.15 7.10 -4.64
CA PRO A 75 5.38 7.70 -3.33
C PRO A 75 6.55 8.69 -3.36
N SER A 76 6.47 9.74 -2.55
CA SER A 76 7.48 10.80 -2.46
C SER A 76 8.79 10.36 -1.81
N GLU A 77 8.74 9.30 -1.03
CA GLU A 77 9.89 8.63 -0.44
C GLU A 77 9.80 7.13 -0.73
N VAL A 78 10.93 6.44 -0.71
CA VAL A 78 10.98 5.01 -1.02
C VAL A 78 10.45 4.20 0.16
N PRO A 79 9.33 3.47 0.01
CA PRO A 79 8.84 2.55 1.02
C PRO A 79 9.58 1.20 0.93
N ASP A 80 9.39 0.35 1.92
CA ASP A 80 9.83 -1.06 1.87
C ASP A 80 8.70 -1.97 1.36
N LEU A 81 7.45 -1.52 1.46
CA LEU A 81 6.27 -2.26 1.05
C LEU A 81 5.22 -1.33 0.45
N ILE A 82 4.67 -1.68 -0.70
CA ILE A 82 3.59 -0.95 -1.36
C ILE A 82 2.37 -1.85 -1.49
N TYR A 83 1.24 -1.40 -0.97
CA TYR A 83 -0.06 -2.06 -1.18
C TYR A 83 -0.77 -1.45 -2.38
N LEU A 84 -0.99 -2.26 -3.40
CA LEU A 84 -1.80 -1.92 -4.57
C LEU A 84 -3.00 -2.86 -4.64
N CYS A 85 -4.18 -2.30 -4.79
CA CYS A 85 -5.43 -3.04 -4.91
C CYS A 85 -6.17 -2.58 -6.16
N PHE A 86 -6.30 -3.45 -7.16
CA PHE A 86 -7.01 -3.12 -8.39
C PHE A 86 -7.91 -4.29 -8.83
N PRO A 87 -9.21 -4.04 -9.07
CA PRO A 87 -9.92 -2.78 -8.81
C PRO A 87 -9.80 -2.35 -7.35
N ASN A 88 -9.57 -1.03 -7.13
CA ASN A 88 -9.34 -0.52 -5.77
C ASN A 88 -10.63 -0.57 -4.92
N ASN A 89 -10.50 -0.98 -3.70
CA ASN A 89 -11.51 -0.81 -2.67
C ASN A 89 -11.12 0.42 -1.81
N PRO A 90 -11.92 1.52 -1.77
CA PRO A 90 -13.34 1.58 -2.15
C PRO A 90 -13.65 2.26 -3.50
N THR A 91 -12.69 2.78 -4.23
CA THR A 91 -12.93 3.64 -5.39
C THR A 91 -13.42 2.90 -6.64
N GLY A 92 -13.12 1.59 -6.74
CA GLY A 92 -13.40 0.79 -7.94
C GLY A 92 -12.47 1.09 -9.13
N SER A 93 -11.47 1.96 -8.96
CA SER A 93 -10.53 2.27 -10.02
C SER A 93 -9.68 1.04 -10.37
N ALA A 94 -9.39 0.90 -11.66
CA ALA A 94 -8.55 -0.17 -12.19
C ALA A 94 -7.43 0.45 -13.04
N ILE A 95 -6.34 -0.28 -13.20
CA ILE A 95 -5.22 0.14 -14.04
C ILE A 95 -5.06 -0.78 -15.25
N THR A 96 -4.43 -0.26 -16.28
CA THR A 96 -4.00 -1.04 -17.43
C THR A 96 -2.75 -1.86 -17.12
N LYS A 97 -2.46 -2.85 -17.96
CA LYS A 97 -1.22 -3.62 -17.85
C LYS A 97 0.03 -2.72 -17.95
N ASP A 98 -0.01 -1.71 -18.81
CA ASP A 98 1.11 -0.78 -19.01
C ASP A 98 1.33 0.11 -17.76
N GLU A 99 0.26 0.51 -17.10
CA GLU A 99 0.34 1.24 -15.83
C GLU A 99 0.88 0.35 -14.70
N LEU A 100 0.43 -0.90 -14.62
CA LEU A 100 0.98 -1.85 -13.66
C LEU A 100 2.46 -2.11 -13.92
N GLN A 101 2.88 -2.19 -15.19
CA GLN A 101 4.30 -2.37 -15.53
C GLN A 101 5.16 -1.24 -14.97
N LYS A 102 4.69 -0.01 -14.97
CA LYS A 102 5.43 1.12 -14.36
C LYS A 102 5.67 0.92 -12.85
N TRP A 103 4.70 0.31 -12.16
CA TRP A 103 4.86 -0.02 -10.74
C TRP A 103 5.90 -1.13 -10.52
N VAL A 104 5.90 -2.15 -11.37
CA VAL A 104 6.92 -3.22 -11.35
C VAL A 104 8.32 -2.64 -11.62
N ASP A 105 8.43 -1.76 -12.61
CA ASP A 105 9.69 -1.09 -12.94
C ASP A 105 10.18 -0.19 -11.79
N TYR A 106 9.25 0.53 -11.15
CA TYR A 106 9.53 1.33 -9.96
C TYR A 106 10.06 0.46 -8.82
N ALA A 107 9.35 -0.61 -8.47
CA ALA A 107 9.72 -1.52 -7.39
C ALA A 107 11.11 -2.14 -7.66
N THR A 108 11.35 -2.61 -8.88
CA THR A 108 12.64 -3.18 -9.28
C THR A 108 13.77 -2.16 -9.17
N LYS A 109 13.54 -0.91 -9.60
CA LYS A 109 14.55 0.16 -9.56
C LYS A 109 14.86 0.61 -8.14
N MET A 110 13.85 0.64 -7.26
CA MET A 110 13.96 1.17 -5.90
C MET A 110 14.23 0.10 -4.86
N ALA A 111 14.24 -1.17 -5.26
CA ALA A 111 14.38 -2.34 -4.37
C ALA A 111 13.27 -2.42 -3.29
N VAL A 112 12.02 -2.20 -3.72
CA VAL A 112 10.80 -2.29 -2.90
C VAL A 112 10.20 -3.68 -3.00
#